data_a84962928f88f037dadaa78be628fa32
#
_entry.id   a84962928f88f037dadaa78be628fa32
#
_cell.length_a   1.000
_cell.length_b   1.000
_cell.length_c   1.000
_cell.angle_alpha   90.00
_cell.angle_beta   90.00
_cell.angle_gamma   90.00
#
_symmetry.space_group_name_H-M   'P 1'
#
loop_
_entity.id
_entity.type
_entity.pdbx_description
1 polymer ?
#
loop_
_entity_poly.entity_id
_entity_poly.type
_entity_poly.pdbx_seq_one_letter_code
_entity_poly.pdbx_strand_id
1 'polypeptide(L)'
;SEMCIRDRFSTGSRRRRQIGSDAASGSNPLGRVLAVYGANPDADVETLELKLDEAILRETAPIEAGLSFIRVLYVVAPLLGLLGTVVGMIATFQMITLFGTGDPRMMAGGISTALVTTVMGLIVAIPLTLLHSYLQGRARALIQVLEEQAAGIIARIAEQRE
;
A
#
# COMPACT_ATOMS: atom_id res chain seq x y z
N SER A 1 1.77 -40.94 -8.31
CA SER A 1 2.04 -40.06 -7.13
C SER A 1 3.34 -39.27 -7.24
N GLU A 2 4.39 -39.85 -7.84
CA GLU A 2 5.71 -39.20 -7.99
C GLU A 2 5.80 -38.19 -9.13
N MET A 3 4.94 -38.30 -10.14
CA MET A 3 4.91 -37.40 -11.29
C MET A 3 4.46 -35.96 -10.93
N CYS A 4 3.53 -35.82 -9.97
CA CYS A 4 3.06 -34.52 -9.48
C CYS A 4 4.11 -33.72 -8.69
N ILE A 5 5.03 -34.39 -8.01
CA ILE A 5 6.08 -33.74 -7.21
C ILE A 5 7.18 -33.21 -8.14
N ARG A 6 7.50 -33.95 -9.20
CA ARG A 6 8.53 -33.56 -10.19
C ARG A 6 8.10 -32.37 -11.04
N ASP A 7 6.82 -32.23 -11.38
CA ASP A 7 6.30 -31.08 -12.12
C ASP A 7 6.27 -29.79 -11.25
N ARG A 8 6.03 -29.91 -9.95
CA ARG A 8 6.07 -28.75 -9.03
C ARG A 8 7.48 -28.16 -8.88
N PHE A 9 8.49 -28.99 -8.85
CA PHE A 9 9.90 -28.55 -8.82
C PHE A 9 10.36 -27.96 -10.16
N SER A 10 9.93 -28.54 -11.28
CA SER A 10 10.24 -28.04 -12.63
C SER A 10 9.61 -26.67 -12.92
N THR A 11 8.38 -26.46 -12.47
CA THR A 11 7.67 -25.17 -12.65
C THR A 11 8.27 -24.07 -11.75
N GLY A 12 8.71 -24.42 -10.54
CA GLY A 12 9.40 -23.49 -9.63
C GLY A 12 10.76 -23.02 -10.19
N SER A 13 11.53 -23.94 -10.81
CA SER A 13 12.84 -23.60 -11.39
C SER A 13 12.73 -22.75 -12.66
N ARG A 14 11.70 -22.96 -13.48
CA ARG A 14 11.41 -22.11 -14.66
C ARG A 14 10.94 -20.71 -14.26
N ARG A 15 10.09 -20.60 -13.24
CA ARG A 15 9.69 -19.31 -12.67
C ARG A 15 10.87 -18.54 -12.07
N ARG A 16 11.79 -19.23 -11.38
CA ARG A 16 13.02 -18.63 -10.86
C ARG A 16 13.97 -18.15 -11.96
N ARG A 17 14.07 -18.86 -13.10
CA ARG A 17 14.87 -18.43 -14.25
C ARG A 17 14.26 -17.24 -14.98
N GLN A 18 12.93 -17.16 -15.12
CA GLN A 18 12.25 -15.99 -15.69
C GLN A 18 12.36 -14.76 -14.79
N ILE A 19 12.25 -14.92 -13.47
CA ILE A 19 12.48 -13.83 -12.50
C ILE A 19 13.93 -13.35 -12.59
N GLY A 20 14.89 -14.21 -12.82
CA GLY A 20 16.31 -13.83 -12.98
C GLY A 20 16.61 -13.05 -14.26
N SER A 21 15.91 -13.30 -15.36
CA SER A 21 16.08 -12.56 -16.62
C SER A 21 15.37 -11.22 -16.63
N ASP A 22 14.16 -11.15 -16.04
CA ASP A 22 13.41 -9.89 -15.88
C ASP A 22 13.99 -9.01 -14.76
N ALA A 23 14.61 -9.62 -13.75
CA ALA A 23 15.28 -8.91 -12.68
C ALA A 23 16.53 -8.15 -13.12
N ALA A 24 17.18 -8.57 -14.20
CA ALA A 24 18.34 -7.87 -14.78
C ALA A 24 17.96 -6.60 -15.58
N SER A 25 16.67 -6.34 -15.81
CA SER A 25 16.20 -5.15 -16.49
C SER A 25 16.17 -3.95 -15.53
N GLY A 26 16.92 -2.89 -15.84
CA GLY A 26 16.96 -1.65 -15.05
C GLY A 26 15.61 -0.91 -14.92
N SER A 27 14.57 -1.38 -15.60
CA SER A 27 13.19 -0.89 -15.48
C SER A 27 12.44 -1.47 -14.28
N ASN A 28 12.97 -2.53 -13.64
CA ASN A 28 12.35 -3.23 -12.52
C ASN A 28 13.06 -2.85 -11.19
N PRO A 29 12.34 -2.59 -10.08
CA PRO A 29 12.94 -2.31 -8.77
C PRO A 29 14.01 -3.33 -8.37
N LEU A 30 13.74 -4.61 -8.54
CA LEU A 30 14.70 -5.68 -8.28
C LEU A 30 15.97 -5.55 -9.14
N GLY A 31 15.82 -5.21 -10.44
CA GLY A 31 16.97 -5.01 -11.34
C GLY A 31 17.84 -3.83 -10.93
N ARG A 32 17.24 -2.75 -10.41
CA ARG A 32 18.00 -1.59 -9.90
C ARG A 32 18.76 -1.92 -8.62
N VAL A 33 18.18 -2.68 -7.70
CA VAL A 33 18.86 -3.17 -6.49
C VAL A 33 20.02 -4.10 -6.86
N LEU A 34 19.80 -5.03 -7.81
CA LEU A 34 20.85 -5.93 -8.30
C LEU A 34 21.97 -5.20 -9.05
N ALA A 35 21.67 -4.09 -9.73
CA ALA A 35 22.68 -3.26 -10.41
C ALA A 35 23.67 -2.62 -9.43
N VAL A 36 23.26 -2.34 -8.18
CA VAL A 36 24.16 -1.84 -7.12
C VAL A 36 25.24 -2.87 -6.79
N TYR A 37 24.89 -4.15 -6.75
CA TYR A 37 25.86 -5.23 -6.61
C TYR A 37 26.85 -5.27 -7.77
N GLY A 38 26.37 -5.24 -9.02
CA GLY A 38 27.21 -5.24 -10.21
C GLY A 38 28.16 -4.03 -10.33
N ALA A 39 27.77 -2.90 -9.76
CA ALA A 39 28.59 -1.68 -9.73
C ALA A 39 29.67 -1.67 -8.62
N ASN A 40 29.60 -2.58 -7.65
CA ASN A 40 30.52 -2.60 -6.49
C ASN A 40 31.06 -4.02 -6.22
N PRO A 41 31.73 -4.69 -7.16
CA PRO A 41 32.16 -6.09 -7.02
C PRO A 41 33.26 -6.26 -5.96
N ASP A 42 34.05 -5.22 -5.69
CA ASP A 42 35.17 -5.25 -4.74
C ASP A 42 34.79 -4.66 -3.36
N ALA A 43 33.53 -4.26 -3.16
CA ALA A 43 33.08 -3.72 -1.88
C ALA A 43 33.13 -4.79 -0.79
N ASP A 44 33.52 -4.39 0.42
CA ASP A 44 33.39 -5.24 1.59
C ASP A 44 31.94 -5.64 1.87
N VAL A 45 31.73 -6.81 2.47
CA VAL A 45 30.38 -7.38 2.71
C VAL A 45 29.50 -6.40 3.47
N GLU A 46 30.03 -5.75 4.51
CA GLU A 46 29.32 -4.76 5.32
C GLU A 46 28.94 -3.51 4.49
N THR A 47 29.86 -3.01 3.66
CA THR A 47 29.59 -1.86 2.77
C THR A 47 28.56 -2.21 1.71
N LEU A 48 28.57 -3.43 1.19
CA LEU A 48 27.61 -3.89 0.20
C LEU A 48 26.21 -4.02 0.79
N GLU A 49 26.11 -4.55 2.01
CA GLU A 49 24.84 -4.64 2.76
C GLU A 49 24.21 -3.26 2.91
N LEU A 50 24.97 -2.28 3.40
CA LEU A 50 24.48 -0.90 3.54
C LEU A 50 24.01 -0.27 2.21
N LYS A 51 24.72 -0.52 1.11
CA LYS A 51 24.33 -0.02 -0.21
C LYS A 51 23.08 -0.69 -0.77
N LEU A 52 22.90 -1.99 -0.51
CA LEU A 52 21.70 -2.72 -0.90
C LEU A 52 20.49 -2.24 -0.10
N ASP A 53 20.65 -2.04 1.21
CA ASP A 53 19.60 -1.49 2.07
C ASP A 53 19.20 -0.07 1.64
N GLU A 54 20.18 0.80 1.33
CA GLU A 54 19.91 2.12 0.77
C GLU A 54 19.12 2.04 -0.54
N ALA A 55 19.47 1.13 -1.43
CA ALA A 55 18.77 0.94 -2.70
C ALA A 55 17.33 0.45 -2.48
N ILE A 56 17.10 -0.48 -1.55
CA ILE A 56 15.76 -0.95 -1.19
C ILE A 56 14.93 0.19 -0.61
N LEU A 57 15.47 0.98 0.32
CA LEU A 57 14.79 2.14 0.88
C LEU A 57 14.39 3.18 -0.18
N ARG A 58 15.23 3.42 -1.17
CA ARG A 58 14.92 4.32 -2.30
C ARG A 58 13.76 3.80 -3.16
N GLU A 59 13.65 2.50 -3.34
CA GLU A 59 12.56 1.88 -4.11
C GLU A 59 11.25 1.79 -3.32
N THR A 60 11.32 1.65 -2.00
CA THR A 60 10.15 1.52 -1.14
C THR A 60 9.49 2.85 -0.81
N ALA A 61 10.27 3.92 -0.67
CA ALA A 61 9.78 5.24 -0.29
C ALA A 61 8.61 5.78 -1.17
N PRO A 62 8.67 5.73 -2.53
CA PRO A 62 7.57 6.23 -3.35
C PRO A 62 6.31 5.35 -3.25
N ILE A 63 6.47 4.04 -3.01
CA ILE A 63 5.36 3.10 -2.82
C ILE A 63 4.64 3.41 -1.52
N GLU A 64 5.39 3.61 -0.43
CA GLU A 64 4.83 3.94 0.89
C GLU A 64 4.17 5.32 0.89
N ALA A 65 4.76 6.31 0.23
CA ALA A 65 4.15 7.64 0.11
C ALA A 65 2.79 7.59 -0.59
N GLY A 66 2.66 6.83 -1.69
CA GLY A 66 1.39 6.63 -2.39
C GLY A 66 0.34 5.93 -1.52
N LEU A 67 0.73 4.89 -0.78
CA LEU A 67 -0.16 4.18 0.14
C LEU A 67 -0.59 5.06 1.32
N SER A 68 0.31 5.88 1.84
CA SER A 68 0.02 6.83 2.92
C SER A 68 -1.03 7.85 2.49
N PHE A 69 -0.97 8.36 1.27
CA PHE A 69 -1.97 9.29 0.73
C PHE A 69 -3.37 8.65 0.67
N ILE A 70 -3.49 7.43 0.13
CA ILE A 70 -4.76 6.69 0.08
C ILE A 70 -5.28 6.44 1.51
N ARG A 71 -4.38 6.13 2.45
CA ARG A 71 -4.72 5.96 3.86
C ARG A 71 -5.39 7.19 4.44
N VAL A 72 -4.83 8.37 4.22
CA VAL A 72 -5.41 9.63 4.69
C VAL A 72 -6.82 9.83 4.11
N LEU A 73 -7.01 9.56 2.82
CA LEU A 73 -8.31 9.73 2.16
C LEU A 73 -9.40 8.85 2.77
N TYR A 74 -9.16 7.55 2.99
CA TYR A 74 -10.20 6.69 3.55
C TYR A 74 -10.47 6.95 5.04
N VAL A 75 -9.51 7.49 5.78
CA VAL A 75 -9.71 7.91 7.18
C VAL A 75 -10.51 9.20 7.25
N VAL A 76 -10.21 10.18 6.38
CA VAL A 76 -10.84 11.50 6.41
C VAL A 76 -12.26 11.47 5.84
N ALA A 77 -12.56 10.63 4.84
CA ALA A 77 -13.86 10.59 4.18
C ALA A 77 -15.05 10.38 5.16
N PRO A 78 -15.03 9.39 6.07
CA PRO A 78 -16.13 9.23 7.03
C PRO A 78 -16.18 10.35 8.08
N LEU A 79 -15.03 10.97 8.42
CA LEU A 79 -15.00 12.12 9.32
C LEU A 79 -15.68 13.34 8.70
N LEU A 80 -15.51 13.55 7.39
CA LEU A 80 -16.25 14.58 6.65
C LEU A 80 -17.76 14.29 6.61
N GLY A 81 -18.13 13.01 6.46
CA GLY A 81 -19.53 12.59 6.57
C GLY A 81 -20.11 12.89 7.96
N LEU A 82 -19.37 12.61 9.02
CA LEU A 82 -19.76 12.93 10.40
C LEU A 82 -19.87 14.45 10.60
N LEU A 83 -18.92 15.22 10.11
CA LEU A 83 -18.98 16.68 10.14
C LEU A 83 -20.25 17.21 9.47
N GLY A 84 -20.65 16.61 8.35
CA GLY A 84 -21.89 16.95 7.65
C GLY A 84 -23.14 16.72 8.51
N THR A 85 -23.18 15.65 9.34
CA THR A 85 -24.29 15.45 10.27
C THR A 85 -24.36 16.51 11.34
N VAL A 86 -23.23 16.90 11.90
CA VAL A 86 -23.18 17.95 12.93
C VAL A 86 -23.67 19.28 12.38
N VAL A 87 -23.17 19.68 11.21
CA VAL A 87 -23.60 20.91 10.52
C VAL A 87 -25.09 20.87 10.17
N GLY A 88 -25.59 19.75 9.62
CA GLY A 88 -26.98 19.58 9.27
C GLY A 88 -27.91 19.62 10.49
N MET A 89 -27.51 19.04 11.59
CA MET A 89 -28.29 19.12 12.85
C MET A 89 -28.29 20.52 13.44
N ILE A 90 -27.15 21.23 13.42
CA ILE A 90 -27.10 22.63 13.87
C ILE A 90 -28.08 23.49 13.06
N ALA A 91 -28.06 23.35 11.72
CA ALA A 91 -28.99 24.08 10.85
C ALA A 91 -30.47 23.74 11.17
N THR A 92 -30.78 22.46 11.43
CA THR A 92 -32.12 22.04 11.82
C THR A 92 -32.57 22.70 13.14
N PHE A 93 -31.73 22.71 14.16
CA PHE A 93 -32.04 23.36 15.44
C PHE A 93 -32.19 24.88 15.30
N GLN A 94 -31.38 25.53 14.46
CA GLN A 94 -31.52 26.96 14.19
C GLN A 94 -32.88 27.29 13.54
N MET A 95 -33.35 26.44 12.60
CA MET A 95 -34.67 26.61 12.00
C MET A 95 -35.79 26.44 13.05
N ILE A 96 -35.67 25.48 13.96
CA ILE A 96 -36.62 25.29 15.06
C ILE A 96 -36.68 26.53 15.98
N THR A 97 -35.54 27.09 16.31
CA THR A 97 -35.49 28.28 17.18
C THR A 97 -36.06 29.53 16.54
N LEU A 98 -35.92 29.69 15.22
CA LEU A 98 -36.42 30.86 14.47
C LEU A 98 -37.90 30.77 14.13
N PHE A 99 -38.38 29.58 13.72
CA PHE A 99 -39.72 29.39 13.21
C PHE A 99 -40.64 28.56 14.12
N GLY A 100 -40.11 28.04 15.22
CA GLY A 100 -40.82 27.12 16.11
C GLY A 100 -40.94 25.70 15.55
N THR A 101 -41.61 24.83 16.29
CA THR A 101 -41.78 23.42 15.93
C THR A 101 -42.96 23.16 14.98
N GLY A 102 -43.43 24.20 14.26
CA GLY A 102 -44.72 24.22 13.55
C GLY A 102 -44.82 23.30 12.34
N ASP A 103 -43.70 22.93 11.67
CA ASP A 103 -43.73 22.04 10.51
C ASP A 103 -42.78 20.86 10.66
N PRO A 104 -43.28 19.66 10.98
CA PRO A 104 -42.47 18.45 11.08
C PRO A 104 -41.72 18.09 9.80
N ARG A 105 -42.19 18.52 8.64
CA ARG A 105 -41.54 18.22 7.34
C ARG A 105 -40.24 18.98 7.16
N MET A 106 -40.17 20.22 7.64
CA MET A 106 -38.92 20.99 7.61
C MET A 106 -37.85 20.39 8.50
N MET A 107 -38.24 19.89 9.68
CA MET A 107 -37.31 19.20 10.60
C MET A 107 -36.83 17.88 10.00
N ALA A 108 -37.72 17.08 9.45
CA ALA A 108 -37.41 15.81 8.80
C ALA A 108 -36.43 15.98 7.60
N GLY A 109 -36.60 17.05 6.82
CA GLY A 109 -35.74 17.40 5.71
C GLY A 109 -34.29 17.67 6.14
N GLY A 110 -34.09 18.47 7.20
CA GLY A 110 -32.77 18.78 7.72
C GLY A 110 -32.04 17.56 8.31
N ILE A 111 -32.77 16.75 9.06
CA ILE A 111 -32.23 15.48 9.62
C ILE A 111 -31.87 14.52 8.49
N SER A 112 -32.73 14.34 7.48
CA SER A 112 -32.47 13.51 6.33
C SER A 112 -31.21 13.94 5.57
N THR A 113 -31.05 15.25 5.32
CA THR A 113 -29.86 15.79 4.67
C THR A 113 -28.59 15.49 5.48
N ALA A 114 -28.65 15.66 6.81
CA ALA A 114 -27.53 15.34 7.69
C ALA A 114 -27.15 13.85 7.58
N LEU A 115 -28.08 12.93 7.61
CA LEU A 115 -27.83 11.49 7.49
C LEU A 115 -27.24 11.09 6.12
N VAL A 116 -27.70 11.71 5.03
CA VAL A 116 -27.20 11.49 3.67
C VAL A 116 -25.71 11.82 3.57
N THR A 117 -25.24 12.86 4.24
CA THR A 117 -23.78 13.21 4.21
C THR A 117 -22.90 12.12 4.83
N THR A 118 -23.36 11.44 5.87
CA THR A 118 -22.64 10.28 6.43
C THR A 118 -22.62 9.12 5.45
N VAL A 119 -23.72 8.82 4.81
CA VAL A 119 -23.80 7.77 3.79
C VAL A 119 -22.81 8.05 2.65
N MET A 120 -22.72 9.29 2.17
CA MET A 120 -21.77 9.69 1.14
C MET A 120 -20.31 9.50 1.60
N GLY A 121 -20.00 9.88 2.84
CA GLY A 121 -18.67 9.64 3.43
C GLY A 121 -18.30 8.16 3.46
N LEU A 122 -19.22 7.28 3.82
CA LEU A 122 -19.01 5.83 3.87
C LEU A 122 -18.91 5.20 2.47
N ILE A 123 -19.70 5.64 1.49
CA ILE A 123 -19.63 5.18 0.10
C ILE A 123 -18.22 5.42 -0.48
N VAL A 124 -17.55 6.50 -0.11
CA VAL A 124 -16.19 6.79 -0.54
C VAL A 124 -15.16 6.00 0.28
N ALA A 125 -15.35 5.91 1.61
CA ALA A 125 -14.40 5.28 2.50
C ALA A 125 -14.25 3.77 2.28
N ILE A 126 -15.36 3.05 2.04
CA ILE A 126 -15.35 1.60 1.92
C ILE A 126 -14.49 1.12 0.74
N PRO A 127 -14.70 1.57 -0.51
CA PRO A 127 -13.88 1.13 -1.63
C PRO A 127 -12.41 1.57 -1.50
N LEU A 128 -12.14 2.76 -0.94
CA LEU A 128 -10.78 3.23 -0.71
C LEU A 128 -10.05 2.36 0.33
N THR A 129 -10.73 1.92 1.38
CA THR A 129 -10.16 1.01 2.40
C THR A 129 -9.79 -0.35 1.79
N LEU A 130 -10.67 -0.91 0.96
CA LEU A 130 -10.41 -2.17 0.26
C LEU A 130 -9.24 -2.04 -0.71
N LEU A 131 -9.22 -0.96 -1.49
CA LEU A 131 -8.13 -0.67 -2.41
C LEU A 131 -6.79 -0.51 -1.70
N HIS A 132 -6.76 0.27 -0.60
CA HIS A 132 -5.56 0.43 0.22
C HIS A 132 -5.06 -0.90 0.77
N SER A 133 -5.93 -1.74 1.34
CA SER A 133 -5.57 -3.05 1.89
C SER A 133 -4.98 -3.97 0.82
N TYR A 134 -5.57 -3.98 -0.37
CA TYR A 134 -5.07 -4.76 -1.51
C TYR A 134 -3.68 -4.29 -1.96
N LEU A 135 -3.52 -2.99 -2.18
CA LEU A 135 -2.25 -2.39 -2.61
C LEU A 135 -1.15 -2.57 -1.56
N GLN A 136 -1.48 -2.41 -0.27
CA GLN A 136 -0.55 -2.61 0.83
C GLN A 136 -0.04 -4.07 0.89
N GLY A 137 -0.92 -5.05 0.65
CA GLY A 137 -0.52 -6.45 0.57
C GLY A 137 0.47 -6.70 -0.58
N ARG A 138 0.22 -6.10 -1.75
CA ARG A 138 1.13 -6.18 -2.90
C ARG A 138 2.47 -5.50 -2.66
N ALA A 139 2.45 -4.31 -2.05
CA ALA A 139 3.67 -3.57 -1.71
C ALA A 139 4.56 -4.35 -0.74
N ARG A 140 3.99 -4.89 0.34
CA ARG A 140 4.73 -5.74 1.30
C ARG A 140 5.35 -6.96 0.64
N ALA A 141 4.61 -7.65 -0.24
CA ALA A 141 5.14 -8.80 -0.95
C ALA A 141 6.32 -8.44 -1.86
N LEU A 142 6.30 -7.26 -2.51
CA LEU A 142 7.41 -6.77 -3.31
C LEU A 142 8.63 -6.44 -2.46
N ILE A 143 8.45 -5.73 -1.35
CA ILE A 143 9.52 -5.36 -0.42
C ILE A 143 10.18 -6.63 0.13
N GLN A 144 9.40 -7.60 0.58
CA GLN A 144 9.92 -8.88 1.07
C GLN A 144 10.77 -9.63 0.04
N VAL A 145 10.37 -9.61 -1.24
CA VAL A 145 11.17 -10.20 -2.32
C VAL A 145 12.50 -9.46 -2.50
N LEU A 146 12.50 -8.12 -2.41
CA LEU A 146 13.73 -7.33 -2.51
C LEU A 146 14.70 -7.65 -1.38
N GLU A 147 14.22 -7.70 -0.15
CA GLU A 147 14.99 -8.04 1.05
C GLU A 147 15.55 -9.48 0.97
N GLU A 148 14.71 -10.46 0.57
CA GLU A 148 15.14 -11.86 0.42
C GLU A 148 16.25 -12.01 -0.63
N GLN A 149 16.14 -11.30 -1.76
CA GLN A 149 17.15 -11.35 -2.81
C GLN A 149 18.45 -10.66 -2.38
N ALA A 150 18.37 -9.52 -1.71
CA ALA A 150 19.54 -8.83 -1.16
C ALA A 150 20.28 -9.70 -0.13
N ALA A 151 19.58 -10.27 0.84
CA ALA A 151 20.14 -11.18 1.82
C ALA A 151 20.78 -12.44 1.17
N GLY A 152 20.15 -12.99 0.13
CA GLY A 152 20.70 -14.12 -0.61
C GLY A 152 21.99 -13.81 -1.37
N ILE A 153 22.16 -12.58 -1.84
CA ILE A 153 23.42 -12.13 -2.48
C ILE A 153 24.52 -12.00 -1.44
N ILE A 154 24.23 -11.35 -0.31
CA ILE A 154 25.18 -11.14 0.79
C ILE A 154 25.70 -12.49 1.31
N ALA A 155 24.79 -13.44 1.54
CA ALA A 155 25.17 -14.78 2.01
C ALA A 155 26.12 -15.51 1.04
N ARG A 156 25.86 -15.45 -0.27
CA ARG A 156 26.73 -16.07 -1.28
C ARG A 156 28.12 -15.45 -1.34
N ILE A 157 28.22 -14.14 -1.15
CA ILE A 157 29.51 -13.45 -1.18
C ILE A 157 30.32 -13.78 0.07
N ALA A 158 29.65 -13.85 1.22
CA ALA A 158 30.30 -14.26 2.46
C ALA A 158 30.90 -15.67 2.35
N GLU A 159 30.16 -16.63 1.78
CA GLU A 159 30.65 -18.00 1.54
C GLU A 159 31.83 -18.07 0.54
N GLN A 160 31.94 -17.15 -0.42
CA GLN A 160 33.00 -17.14 -1.43
C GLN A 160 34.30 -16.52 -0.92
N ARG A 161 34.25 -15.77 0.18
CA ARG A 161 35.40 -15.08 0.76
C ARG A 161 36.00 -15.80 1.97
N GLU A 162 35.35 -16.86 2.48
CA GLU A 162 35.93 -17.84 3.43
C GLU A 162 36.76 -18.90 2.70
#